data_0f5289c6e1f5e0bedb481bbe2d796e1d
#
_entry.id   0f5289c6e1f5e0bedb481bbe2d796e1d
#
_cell.length_a   1.000
_cell.length_b   1.000
_cell.length_c   1.000
_cell.angle_alpha   90.00
_cell.angle_beta   90.00
_cell.angle_gamma   90.00
#
_symmetry.space_group_name_H-M   'P 1'
#
loop_
_entity.id
_entity.type
_entity.pdbx_description
1 polymer ?
#
loop_
_entity_poly.entity_id
_entity_poly.type
_entity_poly.pdbx_seq_one_letter_code
_entity_poly.pdbx_strand_id
1 'polypeptide(L)'
;MLQYDYEQSIGYWIMGASQEIQRALNEELAAQGITYRQWEVLALTSVKGEQSQSELAEQMRLEAPTLVGVLDRMERDGWIVRVTDPKDRRRKIVRPTEQVAPAWSRMIECARRIRARATEGIDPEDLETVRRCLLKVRDNLAGSRRPVITPNNSSPEVAAKAADDAS
;
A
#
# COMPACT_ATOMS: atom_id res chain seq x y z
N MET A 1 11.76 38.87 -0.61
CA MET A 1 11.15 37.88 0.30
C MET A 1 10.28 36.98 -0.56
N LEU A 2 10.47 35.67 -0.53
CA LEU A 2 9.63 34.71 -1.27
C LEU A 2 8.31 34.58 -0.50
N GLN A 3 7.17 34.81 -1.19
CA GLN A 3 5.82 34.64 -0.64
C GLN A 3 5.12 33.52 -1.43
N TYR A 4 4.59 32.53 -0.72
CA TYR A 4 3.82 31.45 -1.27
C TYR A 4 2.86 30.89 -0.20
N ASP A 5 1.61 30.72 -0.56
CA ASP A 5 0.54 30.24 0.30
C ASP A 5 0.52 28.70 0.43
N TYR A 6 1.69 28.13 0.61
CA TYR A 6 1.93 26.67 0.58
C TYR A 6 1.00 25.88 1.53
N GLU A 7 0.75 26.41 2.72
CA GLU A 7 -0.09 25.77 3.74
C GLU A 7 -1.58 25.72 3.34
N GLN A 8 -2.04 26.54 2.39
CA GLN A 8 -3.40 26.48 1.85
C GLN A 8 -3.53 25.51 0.68
N SER A 9 -2.40 24.95 0.21
CA SER A 9 -2.40 23.98 -0.87
C SER A 9 -3.00 22.65 -0.44
N ILE A 10 -3.92 22.11 -1.25
CA ILE A 10 -4.45 20.74 -1.04
C ILE A 10 -3.33 19.70 -0.99
N GLY A 11 -2.23 19.93 -1.73
CA GLY A 11 -1.05 19.08 -1.71
C GLY A 11 -0.37 19.04 -0.35
N TYR A 12 -0.31 20.17 0.35
CA TYR A 12 0.23 20.26 1.71
C TYR A 12 -0.58 19.39 2.70
N TRP A 13 -1.90 19.51 2.68
CA TRP A 13 -2.76 18.72 3.57
C TRP A 13 -2.70 17.22 3.27
N ILE A 14 -2.74 16.85 1.99
CA ILE A 14 -2.60 15.44 1.58
C ILE A 14 -1.26 14.86 2.02
N MET A 15 -0.15 15.60 1.79
CA MET A 15 1.19 15.15 2.17
C MET A 15 1.32 15.00 3.69
N GLY A 16 0.88 15.99 4.46
CA GLY A 16 0.93 15.94 5.92
C GLY A 16 0.16 14.74 6.48
N ALA A 17 -1.08 14.56 6.06
CA ALA A 17 -1.89 13.42 6.48
C ALA A 17 -1.27 12.09 6.06
N SER A 18 -0.75 11.98 4.83
CA SER A 18 -0.10 10.78 4.33
C SER A 18 1.16 10.43 5.13
N GLN A 19 1.99 11.43 5.47
CA GLN A 19 3.21 11.23 6.27
C GLN A 19 2.89 10.71 7.66
N GLU A 20 1.87 11.26 8.33
CA GLU A 20 1.47 10.80 9.67
C GLU A 20 0.89 9.37 9.64
N ILE A 21 0.07 9.05 8.65
CA ILE A 21 -0.43 7.68 8.47
C ILE A 21 0.73 6.69 8.24
N GLN A 22 1.68 7.04 7.37
CA GLN A 22 2.83 6.19 7.08
C GLN A 22 3.73 6.00 8.32
N ARG A 23 3.99 7.08 9.08
CA ARG A 23 4.77 7.04 10.32
C ARG A 23 4.10 6.12 11.33
N ALA A 24 2.82 6.34 11.61
CA ALA A 24 2.07 5.56 12.58
C ALA A 24 1.98 4.07 12.19
N LEU A 25 1.76 3.77 10.90
CA LEU A 25 1.73 2.40 10.42
C LEU A 25 3.12 1.75 10.48
N ASN A 26 4.19 2.49 10.19
CA ASN A 26 5.54 1.97 10.29
C ASN A 26 5.92 1.61 11.75
N GLU A 27 5.49 2.42 12.73
CA GLU A 27 5.67 2.13 14.15
C GLU A 27 4.96 0.83 14.56
N GLU A 28 3.71 0.63 14.15
CA GLU A 28 2.95 -0.59 14.41
C GLU A 28 3.56 -1.83 13.74
N LEU A 29 4.02 -1.69 12.49
CA LEU A 29 4.63 -2.77 11.72
C LEU A 29 6.02 -3.16 12.22
N ALA A 30 6.72 -2.27 12.90
CA ALA A 30 8.04 -2.56 13.46
C ALA A 30 8.01 -3.75 14.44
N ALA A 31 6.91 -3.91 15.20
CA ALA A 31 6.70 -5.07 16.07
C ALA A 31 6.53 -6.39 15.31
N GLN A 32 6.27 -6.34 14.01
CA GLN A 32 6.18 -7.48 13.10
C GLN A 32 7.49 -7.72 12.33
N GLY A 33 8.55 -6.94 12.60
CA GLY A 33 9.84 -7.05 11.92
C GLY A 33 9.84 -6.54 10.48
N ILE A 34 8.88 -5.68 10.11
CA ILE A 34 8.72 -5.18 8.75
C ILE A 34 8.52 -3.67 8.74
N THR A 35 9.02 -3.00 7.71
CA THR A 35 8.82 -1.56 7.49
C THR A 35 7.57 -1.29 6.67
N TYR A 36 7.07 -0.04 6.70
CA TYR A 36 5.97 0.40 5.84
C TYR A 36 6.21 0.07 4.35
N ARG A 37 7.43 0.34 3.83
CA ARG A 37 7.75 0.06 2.41
C ARG A 37 7.74 -1.43 2.07
N GLN A 38 8.20 -2.28 2.97
CA GLN A 38 8.14 -3.72 2.81
C GLN A 38 6.69 -4.23 2.87
N TRP A 39 5.90 -3.71 3.81
CA TRP A 39 4.47 -4.00 3.88
C TRP A 39 3.72 -3.58 2.60
N GLU A 40 4.05 -2.43 2.03
CA GLU A 40 3.45 -1.91 0.79
C GLU A 40 3.68 -2.89 -0.40
N VAL A 41 4.86 -3.50 -0.49
CA VAL A 41 5.16 -4.57 -1.47
C VAL A 41 4.21 -5.76 -1.27
N LEU A 42 4.08 -6.24 -0.03
CA LEU A 42 3.18 -7.37 0.26
C LEU A 42 1.71 -7.02 0.00
N ALA A 43 1.28 -5.82 0.34
CA ALA A 43 -0.08 -5.35 0.10
C ALA A 43 -0.40 -5.28 -1.40
N LEU A 44 0.52 -4.78 -2.22
CA LEU A 44 0.35 -4.74 -3.67
C LEU A 44 0.29 -6.13 -4.28
N THR A 45 1.16 -7.03 -3.87
CA THR A 45 1.15 -8.42 -4.35
C THR A 45 -0.09 -9.19 -3.90
N SER A 46 -0.63 -8.89 -2.71
CA SER A 46 -1.87 -9.53 -2.23
C SER A 46 -3.11 -9.10 -3.03
N VAL A 47 -3.17 -7.85 -3.49
CA VAL A 47 -4.32 -7.30 -4.23
C VAL A 47 -4.23 -7.59 -5.73
N LYS A 48 -3.03 -7.54 -6.30
CA LYS A 48 -2.82 -7.61 -7.75
C LYS A 48 -2.20 -8.92 -8.23
N GLY A 49 -1.87 -9.81 -7.30
CA GLY A 49 -1.14 -11.02 -7.61
C GLY A 49 0.36 -10.77 -7.87
N GLU A 50 0.97 -11.66 -8.63
CA GLU A 50 2.39 -11.57 -8.97
C GLU A 50 2.72 -10.28 -9.73
N GLN A 51 3.73 -9.55 -9.25
CA GLN A 51 4.18 -8.31 -9.83
C GLN A 51 5.67 -8.38 -10.17
N SER A 52 6.06 -7.78 -11.29
CA SER A 52 7.47 -7.57 -11.57
C SER A 52 8.05 -6.42 -10.73
N GLN A 53 9.37 -6.39 -10.61
CA GLN A 53 10.06 -5.29 -9.93
C GLN A 53 9.74 -3.93 -10.57
N SER A 54 9.63 -3.85 -11.90
CA SER A 54 9.28 -2.60 -12.60
C SER A 54 7.85 -2.14 -12.32
N GLU A 55 6.89 -3.08 -12.30
CA GLU A 55 5.50 -2.75 -11.95
C GLU A 55 5.37 -2.29 -10.51
N LEU A 56 6.09 -2.91 -9.57
CA LEU A 56 6.13 -2.45 -8.17
C LEU A 56 6.76 -1.07 -8.05
N ALA A 57 7.89 -0.80 -8.76
CA ALA A 57 8.53 0.52 -8.74
C ALA A 57 7.58 1.60 -9.24
N GLU A 58 6.90 1.36 -10.35
CA GLU A 58 5.91 2.29 -10.91
C GLU A 58 4.76 2.55 -9.93
N GLN A 59 4.19 1.49 -9.35
CA GLN A 59 3.05 1.60 -8.42
C GLN A 59 3.40 2.30 -7.12
N MET A 60 4.57 2.00 -6.57
CA MET A 60 5.08 2.63 -5.34
C MET A 60 5.68 4.01 -5.60
N ARG A 61 5.79 4.43 -6.85
CA ARG A 61 6.45 5.67 -7.28
C ARG A 61 7.87 5.78 -6.73
N LEU A 62 8.61 4.69 -6.80
CA LEU A 62 10.00 4.60 -6.38
C LEU A 62 10.91 4.46 -7.59
N GLU A 63 12.09 5.06 -7.48
CA GLU A 63 13.18 4.78 -8.40
C GLU A 63 13.62 3.31 -8.27
N ALA A 64 13.95 2.68 -9.40
CA ALA A 64 14.32 1.27 -9.44
C ALA A 64 15.40 0.86 -8.43
N PRO A 65 16.50 1.64 -8.22
CA PRO A 65 17.51 1.30 -7.21
C PRO A 65 16.95 1.31 -5.78
N THR A 66 16.04 2.22 -5.46
CA THR A 66 15.41 2.31 -4.14
C THR A 66 14.56 1.07 -3.88
N LEU A 67 13.74 0.66 -4.86
CA LEU A 67 12.94 -0.56 -4.73
C LEU A 67 13.84 -1.80 -4.62
N VAL A 68 14.88 -1.92 -5.42
CA VAL A 68 15.83 -3.05 -5.33
C VAL A 68 16.35 -3.18 -3.90
N GLY A 69 16.77 -2.08 -3.26
CA GLY A 69 17.23 -2.10 -1.87
C GLY A 69 16.15 -2.52 -0.87
N VAL A 70 14.87 -2.27 -1.14
CA VAL A 70 13.76 -2.80 -0.32
C VAL A 70 13.62 -4.30 -0.53
N LEU A 71 13.59 -4.76 -1.79
CA LEU A 71 13.40 -6.16 -2.14
C LEU A 71 14.58 -7.03 -1.69
N ASP A 72 15.82 -6.54 -1.74
CA ASP A 72 17.02 -7.25 -1.25
C ASP A 72 16.91 -7.57 0.23
N ARG A 73 16.44 -6.61 1.03
CA ARG A 73 16.19 -6.85 2.47
C ARG A 73 15.07 -7.85 2.68
N MET A 74 13.96 -7.72 1.94
CA MET A 74 12.82 -8.64 2.05
C MET A 74 13.21 -10.08 1.67
N GLU A 75 14.01 -10.26 0.64
CA GLU A 75 14.48 -11.57 0.19
C GLU A 75 15.46 -12.17 1.19
N ARG A 76 16.42 -11.39 1.69
CA ARG A 76 17.35 -11.81 2.76
C ARG A 76 16.59 -12.23 4.04
N ASP A 77 15.53 -11.50 4.39
CA ASP A 77 14.74 -11.74 5.60
C ASP A 77 13.65 -12.81 5.38
N GLY A 78 13.59 -13.39 4.17
CA GLY A 78 12.72 -14.51 3.82
C GLY A 78 11.25 -14.14 3.51
N TRP A 79 10.91 -12.87 3.40
CA TRP A 79 9.54 -12.42 3.12
C TRP A 79 9.10 -12.67 1.68
N ILE A 80 10.04 -12.61 0.74
CA ILE A 80 9.80 -12.79 -0.69
C ILE A 80 10.88 -13.64 -1.34
N VAL A 81 10.57 -14.11 -2.55
CA VAL A 81 11.55 -14.62 -3.52
C VAL A 81 11.39 -13.87 -4.84
N ARG A 82 12.50 -13.73 -5.57
CA ARG A 82 12.52 -13.15 -6.92
C ARG A 82 12.78 -14.24 -7.94
N VAL A 83 11.80 -14.54 -8.77
CA VAL A 83 11.91 -15.57 -9.81
C VAL A 83 12.00 -14.91 -11.20
N THR A 84 12.71 -15.54 -12.11
CA THR A 84 12.76 -15.07 -13.50
C THR A 84 11.43 -15.36 -14.18
N ASP A 85 10.86 -14.37 -14.87
CA ASP A 85 9.65 -14.56 -15.66
C ASP A 85 9.93 -15.57 -16.80
N PRO A 86 9.17 -16.67 -16.91
CA PRO A 86 9.37 -17.64 -17.97
C PRO A 86 9.13 -17.06 -19.38
N LYS A 87 8.36 -15.98 -19.47
CA LYS A 87 8.03 -15.31 -20.74
C LYS A 87 9.04 -14.21 -21.11
N ASP A 88 9.72 -13.63 -20.13
CA ASP A 88 10.75 -12.61 -20.35
C ASP A 88 11.85 -12.72 -19.29
N ARG A 89 13.00 -13.27 -19.71
CA ARG A 89 14.16 -13.49 -18.81
C ARG A 89 14.74 -12.22 -18.20
N ARG A 90 14.39 -11.05 -18.72
CA ARG A 90 14.80 -9.74 -18.17
C ARG A 90 13.93 -9.30 -17.00
N ARG A 91 12.74 -9.89 -16.87
CA ARG A 91 11.79 -9.57 -15.78
C ARG A 91 12.05 -10.47 -14.59
N LYS A 92 12.04 -9.86 -13.40
CA LYS A 92 12.02 -10.57 -12.13
C LYS A 92 10.65 -10.34 -11.49
N ILE A 93 9.97 -11.44 -11.22
CA ILE A 93 8.67 -11.48 -10.55
C ILE A 93 8.92 -11.62 -9.05
N VAL A 94 8.23 -10.82 -8.25
CA VAL A 94 8.27 -10.85 -6.80
C VAL A 94 7.11 -11.70 -6.30
N ARG A 95 7.42 -12.70 -5.49
CA ARG A 95 6.45 -13.60 -4.87
C ARG A 95 6.63 -13.62 -3.36
N PRO A 96 5.56 -13.39 -2.57
CA PRO A 96 5.59 -13.67 -1.14
C PRO A 96 5.91 -15.12 -0.87
N THR A 97 6.66 -15.39 0.19
CA THR A 97 6.92 -16.76 0.68
C THR A 97 5.79 -17.23 1.60
N GLU A 98 5.79 -18.51 1.94
CA GLU A 98 4.86 -19.08 2.93
C GLU A 98 5.02 -18.45 4.33
N GLN A 99 6.20 -17.92 4.65
CA GLN A 99 6.47 -17.20 5.89
C GLN A 99 5.56 -15.97 6.09
N VAL A 100 5.06 -15.36 5.00
CA VAL A 100 4.16 -14.20 5.07
C VAL A 100 2.82 -14.57 5.70
N ALA A 101 2.25 -15.73 5.37
CA ALA A 101 0.90 -16.11 5.75
C ALA A 101 0.61 -15.99 7.26
N PRO A 102 1.42 -16.50 8.19
CA PRO A 102 1.16 -16.39 9.64
C PRO A 102 1.33 -14.95 10.17
N ALA A 103 2.12 -14.11 9.50
CA ALA A 103 2.34 -12.72 9.90
C ALA A 103 1.32 -11.77 9.27
N TRP A 104 0.73 -12.16 8.14
CA TRP A 104 -0.13 -11.29 7.34
C TRP A 104 -1.36 -10.79 8.09
N SER A 105 -2.05 -11.66 8.82
CA SER A 105 -3.21 -11.29 9.63
C SER A 105 -2.87 -10.20 10.66
N ARG A 106 -1.71 -10.31 11.31
CA ARG A 106 -1.24 -9.30 12.26
C ARG A 106 -0.90 -7.98 11.59
N MET A 107 -0.28 -8.03 10.41
CA MET A 107 0.02 -6.82 9.61
C MET A 107 -1.25 -6.10 9.15
N ILE A 108 -2.26 -6.86 8.70
CA ILE A 108 -3.58 -6.31 8.35
C ILE A 108 -4.22 -5.66 9.58
N GLU A 109 -4.11 -6.28 10.74
CA GLU A 109 -4.68 -5.72 11.98
C GLU A 109 -4.00 -4.42 12.38
N CYS A 110 -2.67 -4.29 12.21
CA CYS A 110 -1.97 -3.01 12.36
C CYS A 110 -2.58 -1.94 11.43
N ALA A 111 -2.76 -2.27 10.16
CA ALA A 111 -3.34 -1.34 9.19
C ALA A 111 -4.78 -0.94 9.54
N ARG A 112 -5.59 -1.88 10.06
CA ARG A 112 -6.97 -1.60 10.52
C ARG A 112 -6.99 -0.65 11.71
N ARG A 113 -6.13 -0.89 12.72
CA ARG A 113 -6.02 0.01 13.89
C ARG A 113 -5.62 1.42 13.49
N ILE A 114 -4.61 1.56 12.62
CA ILE A 114 -4.20 2.89 12.14
C ILE A 114 -5.32 3.56 11.35
N ARG A 115 -6.03 2.81 10.50
CA ARG A 115 -7.20 3.36 9.77
C ARG A 115 -8.27 3.86 10.73
N ALA A 116 -8.66 3.07 11.72
CA ALA A 116 -9.67 3.45 12.71
C ALA A 116 -9.24 4.72 13.46
N ARG A 117 -7.98 4.77 13.94
CA ARG A 117 -7.43 5.94 14.62
C ARG A 117 -7.36 7.18 13.73
N ALA A 118 -7.00 7.01 12.46
CA ALA A 118 -6.90 8.12 11.51
C ALA A 118 -8.27 8.72 11.14
N THR A 119 -9.36 7.98 11.34
CA THR A 119 -10.71 8.44 11.03
C THR A 119 -11.57 8.67 12.27
N GLU A 120 -10.96 8.62 13.46
CA GLU A 120 -11.65 8.86 14.71
C GLU A 120 -12.24 10.28 14.76
N GLY A 121 -13.52 10.39 15.10
CA GLY A 121 -14.24 11.67 15.16
C GLY A 121 -14.61 12.29 13.81
N ILE A 122 -14.41 11.58 12.69
CA ILE A 122 -14.82 12.03 11.36
C ILE A 122 -16.10 11.30 10.94
N ASP A 123 -17.12 12.05 10.58
CA ASP A 123 -18.37 11.46 10.13
C ASP A 123 -18.22 10.63 8.84
N PRO A 124 -18.97 9.51 8.70
CA PRO A 124 -18.90 8.68 7.49
C PRO A 124 -19.20 9.43 6.19
N GLU A 125 -20.10 10.42 6.22
CA GLU A 125 -20.43 11.26 5.05
C GLU A 125 -19.25 12.16 4.66
N ASP A 126 -18.52 12.70 5.65
CA ASP A 126 -17.32 13.49 5.42
C ASP A 126 -16.18 12.63 4.84
N LEU A 127 -16.00 11.41 5.34
CA LEU A 127 -15.03 10.46 4.79
C LEU A 127 -15.33 10.12 3.34
N GLU A 128 -16.61 9.92 2.99
CA GLU A 128 -17.00 9.67 1.59
C GLU A 128 -16.76 10.92 0.72
N THR A 129 -17.02 12.11 1.26
CA THR A 129 -16.73 13.37 0.58
C THR A 129 -15.22 13.53 0.34
N VAL A 130 -14.39 13.30 1.35
CA VAL A 130 -12.91 13.31 1.23
C VAL A 130 -12.47 12.30 0.17
N ARG A 131 -12.98 11.05 0.22
CA ARG A 131 -12.67 10.03 -0.78
C ARG A 131 -12.96 10.51 -2.20
N ARG A 132 -14.16 11.06 -2.42
CA ARG A 132 -14.60 11.57 -3.73
C ARG A 132 -13.73 12.73 -4.21
N CYS A 133 -13.40 13.67 -3.32
CA CYS A 133 -12.53 14.78 -3.65
C CYS A 133 -11.12 14.33 -4.03
N LEU A 134 -10.51 13.41 -3.27
CA LEU A 134 -9.18 12.89 -3.57
C LEU A 134 -9.14 12.11 -4.89
N LEU A 135 -10.18 11.34 -5.20
CA LEU A 135 -10.32 10.69 -6.50
C LEU A 135 -10.36 11.72 -7.63
N LYS A 136 -11.15 12.80 -7.46
CA LYS A 136 -11.24 13.87 -8.46
C LYS A 136 -9.91 14.59 -8.65
N VAL A 137 -9.18 14.90 -7.57
CA VAL A 137 -7.82 15.48 -7.65
C VAL A 137 -6.89 14.57 -8.43
N ARG A 138 -6.91 13.28 -8.12
CA ARG A 138 -6.12 12.27 -8.84
C ARG A 138 -6.44 12.28 -10.34
N ASP A 139 -7.73 12.23 -10.69
CA ASP A 139 -8.17 12.15 -12.08
C ASP A 139 -7.84 13.44 -12.86
N ASN A 140 -7.97 14.59 -12.23
CA ASN A 140 -7.59 15.87 -12.82
C ASN A 140 -6.09 15.95 -13.16
N LEU A 141 -5.24 15.31 -12.33
CA LEU A 141 -3.78 15.35 -12.49
C LEU A 141 -3.21 14.15 -13.27
N ALA A 142 -3.97 13.06 -13.37
CA ALA A 142 -3.50 11.86 -14.07
C ALA A 142 -3.38 12.05 -15.59
N GLY A 143 -4.13 12.99 -16.18
CA GLY A 143 -4.21 13.19 -17.63
C GLY A 143 -4.54 11.86 -18.32
N SER A 144 -3.81 11.53 -19.40
CA SER A 144 -3.95 10.26 -20.13
C SER A 144 -3.25 9.07 -19.44
N ARG A 145 -2.66 9.24 -18.26
CA ARG A 145 -2.02 8.16 -17.50
C ARG A 145 -3.08 7.39 -16.72
N ARG A 146 -3.18 6.08 -16.94
CA ARG A 146 -4.07 5.19 -16.17
C ARG A 146 -3.74 5.27 -14.69
N PRO A 147 -4.77 5.35 -13.79
CA PRO A 147 -4.55 5.36 -12.35
C PRO A 147 -3.93 4.02 -11.91
N VAL A 148 -2.88 4.13 -11.10
CA VAL A 148 -2.11 2.98 -10.58
C VAL A 148 -2.88 2.21 -9.50
N ILE A 149 -3.87 2.84 -8.85
CA ILE A 149 -4.70 2.22 -7.81
C ILE A 149 -6.17 2.47 -8.16
N THR A 150 -6.87 1.45 -8.63
CA THR A 150 -8.34 1.41 -8.60
C THR A 150 -8.76 0.89 -7.23
N PRO A 151 -9.63 1.60 -6.49
CA PRO A 151 -10.22 1.01 -5.30
C PRO A 151 -11.01 -0.23 -5.71
N ASN A 152 -10.62 -1.38 -5.16
CA ASN A 152 -11.41 -2.59 -5.32
C ASN A 152 -12.73 -2.38 -4.56
N ASN A 153 -13.83 -2.24 -5.31
CA ASN A 153 -15.19 -2.08 -4.79
C ASN A 153 -15.81 -3.45 -4.41
N SER A 154 -14.98 -4.44 -4.11
CA SER A 154 -15.44 -5.72 -3.59
C SER A 154 -15.75 -5.56 -2.10
N SER A 155 -17.05 -5.52 -1.84
CA SER A 155 -17.75 -5.54 -0.56
C SER A 155 -17.26 -6.63 0.40
N PRO A 156 -17.55 -6.50 1.71
CA PRO A 156 -17.04 -7.36 2.78
C PRO A 156 -17.65 -8.78 2.82
N GLU A 157 -18.12 -9.31 1.72
CA GLU A 157 -18.76 -10.64 1.68
C GLU A 157 -17.80 -11.84 1.72
N VAL A 158 -16.50 -11.63 1.52
CA VAL A 158 -15.53 -12.76 1.50
C VAL A 158 -15.04 -13.16 2.90
N ALA A 159 -15.26 -12.33 3.92
CA ALA A 159 -14.85 -12.66 5.30
C ALA A 159 -15.85 -13.54 6.06
N ALA A 160 -17.10 -13.66 5.57
CA ALA A 160 -18.13 -14.47 6.25
C ALA A 160 -18.08 -15.95 5.88
N LYS A 161 -17.50 -16.31 4.73
CA LYS A 161 -17.50 -17.69 4.26
C LYS A 161 -16.40 -18.58 4.82
N ALA A 162 -15.37 -17.98 5.42
CA ALA A 162 -14.26 -18.71 6.07
C ALA A 162 -14.54 -19.10 7.53
N ALA A 163 -15.63 -18.59 8.12
CA ALA A 163 -16.03 -18.90 9.49
C ALA A 163 -17.05 -20.04 9.59
N ASP A 164 -17.71 -20.41 8.48
CA ASP A 164 -18.77 -21.43 8.46
C ASP A 164 -18.26 -22.83 8.09
N ASP A 165 -17.04 -22.95 7.55
CA ASP A 165 -16.43 -24.23 7.20
C ASP A 165 -15.54 -24.84 8.33
N ALA A 166 -15.58 -24.27 9.54
CA ALA A 166 -14.82 -24.70 10.71
C ALA A 166 -15.69 -25.11 11.92
N SER A 167 -16.93 -25.57 11.66
CA SER A 167 -17.78 -26.15 12.71
C SER A 167 -18.15 -27.59 12.38
#